data_889f01a66ab91a5c43c643277b5f17b6
#
_entry.id   889f01a66ab91a5c43c643277b5f17b6
#
_cell.length_a   1.000
_cell.length_b   1.000
_cell.length_c   1.000
_cell.angle_alpha   90.00
_cell.angle_beta   90.00
_cell.angle_gamma   90.00
#
_symmetry.space_group_name_H-M   'P 1'
#
loop_
_entity.id
_entity.type
_entity.pdbx_description
1 polymer ?
#
loop_
_entity_poly.entity_id
_entity_poly.type
_entity_poly.pdbx_seq_one_letter_code
_entity_poly.pdbx_strand_id
1 'polypeptide(L)'
;FADAMNAKKVVVITDNLVEYPLVDFSIPEVYVDYVVAVDQIGDPAGIVSGTTKITRDPVGLKMASYAAKVIDASGLLKDGFSFQTGAGGATLATAKYVKEMMLEKGIHGSYGMGGITGYMVDMLEEGCFKALLDVQCFDLKAVESIRSNPKHMEVSATQYAGVSGKSAGVDNLDVVLLGATQVD
;
A
#
# COMPACT_ATOMS: atom_id res chain seq x y z
N PHE A 1 4.88 -1.02 -14.21
CA PHE A 1 5.26 -0.07 -15.26
C PHE A 1 6.79 0.10 -15.35
N ALA A 2 7.46 0.47 -14.25
CA ALA A 2 8.91 0.67 -14.25
C ALA A 2 9.69 -0.56 -14.73
N ASP A 3 9.28 -1.76 -14.30
CA ASP A 3 9.90 -3.02 -14.72
C ASP A 3 9.68 -3.27 -16.21
N ALA A 4 8.48 -3.01 -16.72
CA ALA A 4 8.18 -3.16 -18.14
C ALA A 4 9.01 -2.20 -19.01
N MET A 5 9.27 -0.97 -18.55
CA MET A 5 10.13 -0.02 -19.26
C MET A 5 11.60 -0.43 -19.32
N ASN A 6 12.08 -1.19 -18.34
CA ASN A 6 13.50 -1.52 -18.19
C ASN A 6 13.84 -2.97 -18.56
N ALA A 7 12.85 -3.85 -18.68
CA ALA A 7 13.05 -5.24 -19.04
C ALA A 7 13.45 -5.39 -20.51
N LYS A 8 14.34 -6.34 -20.81
CA LYS A 8 14.73 -6.68 -22.18
C LYS A 8 13.59 -7.35 -22.97
N LYS A 9 12.72 -8.04 -22.25
CA LYS A 9 11.52 -8.70 -22.76
C LYS A 9 10.43 -8.62 -21.73
N VAL A 10 9.22 -8.31 -22.18
CA VAL A 10 8.02 -8.24 -21.35
C VAL A 10 7.02 -9.25 -21.87
N VAL A 11 6.69 -10.23 -21.03
CA VAL A 11 5.70 -11.27 -21.30
C VAL A 11 4.56 -11.13 -20.30
N VAL A 12 3.37 -10.88 -20.80
CA VAL A 12 2.15 -10.86 -20.00
C VAL A 12 1.50 -12.23 -20.05
N ILE A 13 1.27 -12.84 -18.90
CA ILE A 13 0.52 -14.08 -18.76
C ILE A 13 -0.78 -13.75 -18.05
N THR A 14 -1.93 -14.11 -18.63
CA THR A 14 -3.23 -13.75 -18.09
C THR A 14 -4.25 -14.89 -18.27
N ASP A 15 -5.11 -15.06 -17.29
CA ASP A 15 -6.34 -15.87 -17.35
C ASP A 15 -7.59 -15.00 -17.56
N ASN A 16 -7.41 -13.69 -17.74
CA ASN A 16 -8.47 -12.72 -18.01
C ASN A 16 -8.10 -11.83 -19.20
N LEU A 17 -8.04 -12.43 -20.39
CA LEU A 17 -7.81 -11.68 -21.61
C LEU A 17 -9.12 -10.95 -22.00
N VAL A 18 -9.04 -9.62 -22.06
CA VAL A 18 -10.17 -8.76 -22.45
C VAL A 18 -10.02 -8.28 -23.90
N GLU A 19 -11.12 -7.78 -24.47
CA GLU A 19 -11.10 -7.25 -25.83
C GLU A 19 -10.29 -5.96 -25.93
N TYR A 20 -9.61 -5.82 -27.06
CA TYR A 20 -8.86 -4.61 -27.44
C TYR A 20 -9.81 -3.58 -28.10
N PRO A 21 -9.64 -2.26 -27.84
CA PRO A 21 -8.65 -1.63 -26.95
C PRO A 21 -9.13 -1.57 -25.50
N LEU A 22 -8.22 -1.82 -24.55
CA LEU A 22 -8.44 -1.55 -23.14
C LEU A 22 -8.14 -0.07 -22.86
N VAL A 23 -9.12 0.67 -22.37
CA VAL A 23 -8.99 2.14 -22.15
C VAL A 23 -8.27 2.45 -20.84
N ASP A 24 -8.47 1.63 -19.82
CA ASP A 24 -7.81 1.77 -18.51
C ASP A 24 -6.70 0.71 -18.39
N PHE A 25 -5.46 1.15 -18.49
CA PHE A 25 -4.29 0.26 -18.47
C PHE A 25 -3.12 0.88 -17.72
N SER A 26 -2.39 0.05 -16.98
CA SER A 26 -1.17 0.46 -16.25
C SER A 26 0.09 0.36 -17.10
N ILE A 27 0.13 -0.58 -18.05
CA ILE A 27 1.28 -0.82 -18.94
C ILE A 27 0.85 -0.63 -20.38
N PRO A 28 1.37 0.38 -21.09
CA PRO A 28 1.10 0.57 -22.52
C PRO A 28 1.59 -0.60 -23.36
N GLU A 29 0.82 -0.94 -24.40
CA GLU A 29 1.12 -2.03 -25.35
C GLU A 29 2.54 -1.97 -25.91
N VAL A 30 3.06 -0.78 -26.16
CA VAL A 30 4.40 -0.56 -26.73
C VAL A 30 5.55 -1.16 -25.90
N TYR A 31 5.30 -1.48 -24.63
CA TYR A 31 6.26 -2.13 -23.73
C TYR A 31 6.08 -3.64 -23.63
N VAL A 32 5.08 -4.23 -24.29
CA VAL A 32 4.76 -5.65 -24.19
C VAL A 32 5.23 -6.37 -25.44
N ASP A 33 6.08 -7.39 -25.28
CA ASP A 33 6.55 -8.24 -26.39
C ASP A 33 5.60 -9.40 -26.70
N TYR A 34 5.01 -9.99 -25.66
CA TYR A 34 4.15 -11.18 -25.78
C TYR A 34 3.00 -11.15 -24.79
N VAL A 35 1.84 -11.62 -25.24
CA VAL A 35 0.68 -11.91 -24.37
C VAL A 35 0.35 -13.39 -24.49
N VAL A 36 0.26 -14.09 -23.37
CA VAL A 36 -0.07 -15.51 -23.28
C VAL A 36 -1.33 -15.67 -22.45
N ALA A 37 -2.42 -16.09 -23.10
CA ALA A 37 -3.65 -16.45 -22.40
C ALA A 37 -3.53 -17.90 -21.88
N VAL A 38 -3.91 -18.12 -20.64
CA VAL A 38 -3.94 -19.42 -19.96
C VAL A 38 -5.26 -19.60 -19.21
N ASP A 39 -5.59 -20.82 -18.85
CA ASP A 39 -6.85 -21.09 -18.12
C ASP A 39 -6.81 -20.57 -16.68
N GLN A 40 -5.63 -20.60 -16.06
CA GLN A 40 -5.42 -20.13 -14.69
C GLN A 40 -3.96 -19.75 -14.47
N ILE A 41 -3.70 -18.58 -13.88
CA ILE A 41 -2.32 -18.09 -13.59
C ILE A 41 -1.84 -18.43 -12.18
N GLY A 42 -2.70 -18.90 -11.30
CA GLY A 42 -2.31 -19.27 -9.95
C GLY A 42 -3.51 -19.45 -9.01
N ASP A 43 -3.22 -19.66 -7.74
CA ASP A 43 -4.25 -19.74 -6.69
C ASP A 43 -4.36 -18.38 -5.97
N PRO A 44 -5.51 -17.68 -6.10
CA PRO A 44 -5.74 -16.40 -5.39
C PRO A 44 -5.58 -16.52 -3.87
N ALA A 45 -5.88 -17.69 -3.28
CA ALA A 45 -5.70 -17.91 -1.85
C ALA A 45 -4.22 -17.86 -1.41
N GLY A 46 -3.28 -18.02 -2.36
CA GLY A 46 -1.85 -17.86 -2.13
C GLY A 46 -1.39 -16.40 -1.93
N ILE A 47 -2.25 -15.41 -2.23
CA ILE A 47 -1.98 -13.98 -2.00
C ILE A 47 -2.19 -13.63 -0.52
N VAL A 48 -1.79 -14.48 0.39
CA VAL A 48 -1.86 -14.21 1.83
C VAL A 48 -0.46 -14.26 2.41
N SER A 49 0.12 -13.09 2.64
CA SER A 49 1.37 -13.01 3.38
C SER A 49 1.12 -13.34 4.85
N GLY A 50 1.90 -14.28 5.40
CA GLY A 50 1.89 -14.55 6.84
C GLY A 50 2.34 -13.35 7.69
N THR A 51 2.93 -12.33 7.05
CA THR A 51 3.43 -11.11 7.70
C THR A 51 2.38 -10.02 7.85
N THR A 52 1.22 -10.12 7.18
CA THR A 52 0.14 -9.12 7.23
C THR A 52 -0.75 -9.22 8.46
N LYS A 53 -0.28 -9.85 9.53
CA LYS A 53 -1.02 -9.98 10.80
C LYS A 53 -0.42 -9.09 11.87
N ILE A 54 -1.29 -8.38 12.59
CA ILE A 54 -0.89 -7.63 13.79
C ILE A 54 -0.22 -8.58 14.77
N THR A 55 0.93 -8.18 15.31
CA THR A 55 1.65 -8.97 16.30
C THR A 55 0.80 -9.21 17.55
N ARG A 56 0.98 -10.39 18.16
CA ARG A 56 0.42 -10.72 19.49
C ARG A 56 1.51 -10.75 20.56
N ASP A 57 2.76 -10.55 20.18
CA ASP A 57 3.86 -10.48 21.13
C ASP A 57 3.74 -9.24 22.02
N PRO A 58 3.78 -9.39 23.36
CA PRO A 58 3.63 -8.27 24.28
C PRO A 58 4.69 -7.17 24.11
N VAL A 59 5.92 -7.55 23.74
CA VAL A 59 7.00 -6.59 23.49
C VAL A 59 6.71 -5.79 22.20
N GLY A 60 6.32 -6.49 21.13
CA GLY A 60 5.92 -5.86 19.88
C GLY A 60 4.72 -4.91 20.04
N LEU A 61 3.72 -5.30 20.83
CA LEU A 61 2.57 -4.43 21.14
C LEU A 61 2.99 -3.19 21.94
N LYS A 62 3.90 -3.36 22.90
CA LYS A 62 4.41 -2.25 23.70
C LYS A 62 5.23 -1.27 22.84
N MET A 63 6.10 -1.79 21.98
CA MET A 63 6.84 -0.98 21.00
C MET A 63 5.88 -0.18 20.10
N ALA A 64 4.88 -0.84 19.55
CA ALA A 64 3.86 -0.22 18.70
C ALA A 64 3.10 0.91 19.42
N SER A 65 2.71 0.69 20.69
CA SER A 65 2.08 1.72 21.51
C SER A 65 2.96 2.93 21.74
N TYR A 66 4.26 2.75 21.98
CA TYR A 66 5.19 3.87 22.11
C TYR A 66 5.43 4.59 20.77
N ALA A 67 5.57 3.86 19.67
CA ALA A 67 5.72 4.45 18.35
C ALA A 67 4.51 5.35 18.01
N ALA A 68 3.30 4.90 18.26
CA ALA A 68 2.10 5.70 18.05
C ALA A 68 2.09 6.99 18.93
N LYS A 69 2.53 6.89 20.21
CA LYS A 69 2.68 8.06 21.07
C LYS A 69 3.74 9.06 20.58
N VAL A 70 4.83 8.56 20.00
CA VAL A 70 5.85 9.43 19.38
C VAL A 70 5.28 10.16 18.18
N ILE A 71 4.52 9.47 17.33
CA ILE A 71 3.83 10.10 16.19
C ILE A 71 2.88 11.19 16.66
N ASP A 72 2.09 10.93 17.69
CA ASP A 72 1.18 11.91 18.26
C ASP A 72 1.94 13.12 18.87
N ALA A 73 2.95 12.85 19.68
CA ALA A 73 3.76 13.88 20.33
C ALA A 73 4.58 14.74 19.36
N SER A 74 4.89 14.22 18.16
CA SER A 74 5.58 14.98 17.12
C SER A 74 4.74 16.10 16.51
N GLY A 75 3.42 16.09 16.73
CA GLY A 75 2.48 17.02 16.11
C GLY A 75 2.18 16.75 14.64
N LEU A 76 2.68 15.62 14.08
CA LEU A 76 2.39 15.20 12.71
C LEU A 76 1.02 14.55 12.56
N LEU A 77 0.46 13.98 13.65
CA LEU A 77 -0.87 13.39 13.67
C LEU A 77 -1.94 14.49 13.73
N LYS A 78 -2.28 15.01 12.59
CA LYS A 78 -3.25 16.12 12.40
C LYS A 78 -4.05 15.94 11.11
N ASP A 79 -5.11 16.70 10.94
CA ASP A 79 -5.88 16.69 9.69
C ASP A 79 -4.99 16.91 8.46
N GLY A 80 -5.20 16.05 7.47
CA GLY A 80 -4.49 16.08 6.21
C GLY A 80 -3.14 15.38 6.21
N PHE A 81 -2.67 14.77 7.34
CA PHE A 81 -1.41 14.04 7.34
C PHE A 81 -1.43 12.84 6.37
N SER A 82 -0.27 12.45 5.90
CA SER A 82 -0.05 11.31 5.01
C SER A 82 0.77 10.24 5.71
N PHE A 83 0.47 8.98 5.40
CA PHE A 83 0.94 7.86 6.21
C PHE A 83 1.35 6.66 5.37
N GLN A 84 2.47 6.04 5.74
CA GLN A 84 2.86 4.73 5.25
C GLN A 84 3.15 3.80 6.41
N THR A 85 2.68 2.55 6.31
CA THR A 85 3.05 1.48 7.24
C THR A 85 3.62 0.29 6.47
N GLY A 86 4.62 -0.37 7.05
CA GLY A 86 5.06 -1.68 6.57
C GLY A 86 4.05 -2.77 6.92
N ALA A 87 4.15 -3.91 6.22
CA ALA A 87 3.28 -5.07 6.43
C ALA A 87 3.63 -5.92 7.67
N GLY A 88 4.70 -5.60 8.38
CA GLY A 88 5.15 -6.33 9.57
C GLY A 88 4.20 -6.19 10.77
N GLY A 89 4.19 -7.21 11.63
CA GLY A 89 3.23 -7.27 12.74
C GLY A 89 3.30 -6.09 13.73
N ALA A 90 4.50 -5.57 14.01
CA ALA A 90 4.68 -4.41 14.90
C ALA A 90 4.26 -3.10 14.23
N THR A 91 4.57 -2.92 12.94
CA THR A 91 4.15 -1.73 12.18
C THR A 91 2.64 -1.70 12.01
N LEU A 92 1.99 -2.83 11.74
CA LEU A 92 0.52 -2.93 11.71
C LEU A 92 -0.11 -2.68 13.08
N ALA A 93 0.51 -3.13 14.17
CA ALA A 93 0.06 -2.79 15.53
C ALA A 93 0.18 -1.29 15.80
N THR A 94 1.23 -0.64 15.31
CA THR A 94 1.36 0.83 15.40
C THR A 94 0.26 1.52 14.61
N ALA A 95 -0.01 1.07 13.38
CA ALA A 95 -1.10 1.61 12.56
C ALA A 95 -2.46 1.47 13.27
N LYS A 96 -2.67 0.37 14.01
CA LYS A 96 -3.87 0.19 14.84
C LYS A 96 -4.00 1.28 15.90
N TYR A 97 -2.96 1.56 16.66
CA TYR A 97 -3.00 2.62 17.67
C TYR A 97 -3.15 4.01 17.07
N VAL A 98 -2.52 4.27 15.92
CA VAL A 98 -2.70 5.52 15.17
C VAL A 98 -4.15 5.67 14.72
N LYS A 99 -4.78 4.61 14.19
CA LYS A 99 -6.19 4.60 13.82
C LYS A 99 -7.09 4.93 15.00
N GLU A 100 -6.87 4.29 16.16
CA GLU A 100 -7.63 4.54 17.37
C GLU A 100 -7.55 6.03 17.79
N MET A 101 -6.34 6.62 17.75
CA MET A 101 -6.14 8.04 18.04
C MET A 101 -6.80 8.96 17.00
N MET A 102 -6.78 8.59 15.71
CA MET A 102 -7.46 9.34 14.65
C MET A 102 -8.96 9.40 14.90
N LEU A 103 -9.57 8.26 15.19
CA LEU A 103 -11.00 8.17 15.46
C LEU A 103 -11.39 8.93 16.74
N GLU A 104 -10.60 8.79 17.81
CA GLU A 104 -10.84 9.49 19.08
C GLU A 104 -10.75 11.02 18.93
N LYS A 105 -9.78 11.50 18.16
CA LYS A 105 -9.52 12.95 17.96
C LYS A 105 -10.28 13.56 16.78
N GLY A 106 -10.99 12.75 15.98
CA GLY A 106 -11.66 13.18 14.77
C GLY A 106 -10.71 13.66 13.67
N ILE A 107 -9.52 13.03 13.58
CA ILE A 107 -8.48 13.37 12.60
C ILE A 107 -8.72 12.60 11.31
N HIS A 108 -8.68 13.31 10.17
CA HIS A 108 -8.77 12.73 8.84
C HIS A 108 -7.48 13.00 8.05
N GLY A 109 -6.74 11.93 7.74
CA GLY A 109 -5.53 11.99 6.92
C GLY A 109 -5.84 12.25 5.45
N SER A 110 -4.84 12.68 4.70
CA SER A 110 -4.94 12.88 3.26
C SER A 110 -4.91 11.56 2.50
N TYR A 111 -3.83 10.79 2.62
CA TYR A 111 -3.70 9.48 1.98
C TYR A 111 -2.80 8.53 2.76
N GLY A 112 -3.08 7.24 2.60
CA GLY A 112 -2.14 6.16 2.90
C GLY A 112 -1.43 5.72 1.63
N MET A 113 -0.15 5.34 1.69
CA MET A 113 0.64 4.97 0.52
C MET A 113 1.60 3.81 0.79
N GLY A 114 1.96 3.10 -0.27
CA GLY A 114 2.95 2.02 -0.23
C GLY A 114 2.32 0.67 -0.54
N GLY A 115 2.78 -0.38 0.12
CA GLY A 115 2.12 -1.69 0.07
C GLY A 115 0.89 -1.67 0.97
N ILE A 116 -0.26 -1.97 0.41
CA ILE A 116 -1.54 -1.87 1.11
C ILE A 116 -1.99 -3.22 1.63
N THR A 117 -2.40 -3.24 2.88
CA THR A 117 -3.02 -4.38 3.55
C THR A 117 -4.52 -4.13 3.74
N GLY A 118 -5.28 -5.18 3.98
CA GLY A 118 -6.69 -5.08 4.33
C GLY A 118 -6.94 -4.18 5.55
N TYR A 119 -5.96 -4.07 6.45
CA TYR A 119 -6.06 -3.15 7.58
C TYR A 119 -6.08 -1.66 7.15
N MET A 120 -5.25 -1.30 6.14
CA MET A 120 -5.28 0.06 5.58
C MET A 120 -6.58 0.31 4.80
N VAL A 121 -7.13 -0.73 4.18
CA VAL A 121 -8.47 -0.67 3.56
C VAL A 121 -9.53 -0.39 4.62
N ASP A 122 -9.49 -1.05 5.78
CA ASP A 122 -10.40 -0.73 6.89
C ASP A 122 -10.29 0.73 7.32
N MET A 123 -9.07 1.27 7.40
CA MET A 123 -8.88 2.69 7.73
C MET A 123 -9.46 3.64 6.67
N LEU A 124 -9.39 3.28 5.39
CA LEU A 124 -10.04 4.04 4.31
C LEU A 124 -11.57 4.01 4.43
N GLU A 125 -12.13 2.82 4.63
CA GLU A 125 -13.59 2.60 4.75
C GLU A 125 -14.17 3.31 5.97
N GLU A 126 -13.42 3.39 7.05
CA GLU A 126 -13.79 4.12 8.28
C GLU A 126 -13.51 5.63 8.21
N GLY A 127 -13.01 6.13 7.08
CA GLY A 127 -12.80 7.55 6.83
C GLY A 127 -11.53 8.13 7.45
N CYS A 128 -10.59 7.28 7.92
CA CYS A 128 -9.31 7.74 8.42
C CYS A 128 -8.46 8.41 7.34
N PHE A 129 -8.59 7.98 6.07
CA PHE A 129 -7.91 8.57 4.92
C PHE A 129 -8.90 8.90 3.80
N LYS A 130 -8.55 9.88 2.97
CA LYS A 130 -9.31 10.24 1.78
C LYS A 130 -9.03 9.31 0.61
N ALA A 131 -7.83 8.72 0.55
CA ALA A 131 -7.40 7.83 -0.52
C ALA A 131 -6.32 6.85 -0.03
N LEU A 132 -6.16 5.75 -0.78
CA LEU A 132 -4.99 4.87 -0.73
C LEU A 132 -4.29 4.88 -2.08
N LEU A 133 -2.97 4.97 -2.07
CA LEU A 133 -2.10 4.93 -3.24
C LEU A 133 -1.25 3.65 -3.13
N ASP A 134 -1.64 2.63 -3.87
CA ASP A 134 -1.14 1.25 -3.72
C ASP A 134 -0.08 0.91 -4.75
N VAL A 135 1.11 0.55 -4.27
CA VAL A 135 2.19 0.03 -5.09
C VAL A 135 2.11 -1.50 -5.21
N GLN A 136 1.56 -2.14 -4.17
CA GLN A 136 1.42 -3.59 -4.10
C GLN A 136 0.35 -4.00 -3.10
N CYS A 137 -0.68 -4.70 -3.55
CA CYS A 137 -1.65 -5.34 -2.66
C CYS A 137 -1.00 -6.50 -1.90
N PHE A 138 -1.06 -6.50 -0.56
CA PHE A 138 -0.48 -7.54 0.27
C PHE A 138 -1.46 -8.64 0.69
N ASP A 139 -2.74 -8.47 0.47
CA ASP A 139 -3.77 -9.46 0.76
C ASP A 139 -5.00 -9.32 -0.13
N LEU A 140 -5.90 -10.31 -0.06
CA LEU A 140 -7.10 -10.34 -0.90
C LEU A 140 -8.05 -9.18 -0.67
N LYS A 141 -8.13 -8.64 0.55
CA LYS A 141 -8.97 -7.47 0.83
C LYS A 141 -8.46 -6.23 0.11
N ALA A 142 -7.14 -6.03 0.05
CA ALA A 142 -6.54 -4.95 -0.73
C ALA A 142 -6.80 -5.13 -2.23
N VAL A 143 -6.67 -6.35 -2.76
CA VAL A 143 -6.98 -6.68 -4.17
C VAL A 143 -8.44 -6.39 -4.52
N GLU A 144 -9.37 -6.76 -3.64
CA GLU A 144 -10.79 -6.49 -3.87
C GLU A 144 -11.10 -4.99 -3.81
N SER A 145 -10.50 -4.30 -2.85
CA SER A 145 -10.69 -2.86 -2.67
C SER A 145 -10.19 -2.06 -3.87
N ILE A 146 -9.00 -2.36 -4.40
CA ILE A 146 -8.44 -1.61 -5.54
C ILE A 146 -9.27 -1.80 -6.82
N ARG A 147 -10.01 -2.91 -6.93
CA ARG A 147 -10.90 -3.18 -8.07
C ARG A 147 -12.24 -2.48 -7.99
N SER A 148 -12.71 -2.15 -6.79
CA SER A 148 -14.08 -1.71 -6.56
C SER A 148 -14.19 -0.32 -5.92
N ASN A 149 -13.17 0.15 -5.22
CA ASN A 149 -13.20 1.42 -4.50
C ASN A 149 -12.40 2.51 -5.25
N PRO A 150 -13.06 3.54 -5.81
CA PRO A 150 -12.37 4.60 -6.57
C PRO A 150 -11.40 5.45 -5.72
N LYS A 151 -11.41 5.30 -4.40
CA LYS A 151 -10.47 5.96 -3.49
C LYS A 151 -9.21 5.11 -3.24
N HIS A 152 -9.15 3.89 -3.77
CA HIS A 152 -8.00 3.01 -3.70
C HIS A 152 -7.41 2.89 -5.11
N MET A 153 -6.28 3.52 -5.35
CA MET A 153 -5.69 3.70 -6.67
C MET A 153 -4.33 3.02 -6.77
N GLU A 154 -4.09 2.36 -7.89
CA GLU A 154 -2.76 1.85 -8.23
C GLU A 154 -1.80 3.01 -8.56
N VAL A 155 -0.57 2.91 -8.07
CA VAL A 155 0.54 3.79 -8.45
C VAL A 155 1.76 2.96 -8.82
N SER A 156 2.48 3.38 -9.86
CA SER A 156 3.72 2.70 -10.25
C SER A 156 4.85 2.97 -9.25
N ALA A 157 5.88 2.11 -9.25
CA ALA A 157 7.08 2.33 -8.46
C ALA A 157 7.77 3.67 -8.79
N THR A 158 7.66 4.13 -10.06
CA THR A 158 8.19 5.44 -10.48
C THR A 158 7.39 6.60 -9.86
N GLN A 159 6.07 6.51 -9.81
CA GLN A 159 5.23 7.51 -9.14
C GLN A 159 5.42 7.48 -7.62
N TYR A 160 5.66 6.29 -7.07
CA TYR A 160 5.90 6.10 -5.64
C TYR A 160 7.24 6.70 -5.20
N ALA A 161 8.35 6.29 -5.81
CA ALA A 161 9.71 6.60 -5.33
C ALA A 161 10.73 6.92 -6.46
N GLY A 162 10.26 7.36 -7.64
CA GLY A 162 11.15 7.66 -8.76
C GLY A 162 12.01 8.89 -8.51
N VAL A 163 13.32 8.71 -8.58
CA VAL A 163 14.32 9.77 -8.32
C VAL A 163 14.40 10.86 -9.39
N SER A 164 13.87 10.60 -10.58
CA SER A 164 13.91 11.54 -11.72
C SER A 164 12.65 12.41 -11.83
N GLY A 165 11.66 12.20 -10.98
CA GLY A 165 10.42 12.97 -10.95
C GLY A 165 10.53 14.23 -10.10
N LYS A 166 9.69 15.22 -10.37
CA LYS A 166 9.60 16.45 -9.56
C LYS A 166 8.88 16.26 -8.23
N SER A 167 8.35 15.11 -7.93
CA SER A 167 7.68 14.79 -6.68
C SER A 167 7.29 13.31 -6.72
N ALA A 168 8.12 12.46 -6.19
CA ALA A 168 7.69 11.11 -5.87
C ALA A 168 6.66 11.16 -4.74
N GLY A 169 5.73 10.20 -4.72
CA GLY A 169 4.70 10.15 -3.67
C GLY A 169 5.30 10.11 -2.26
N VAL A 170 6.43 9.43 -2.10
CA VAL A 170 7.14 9.30 -0.82
C VAL A 170 7.68 10.63 -0.29
N ASP A 171 7.97 11.59 -1.16
CA ASP A 171 8.51 12.91 -0.75
C ASP A 171 7.47 13.76 0.01
N ASN A 172 6.20 13.37 -0.08
CA ASN A 172 5.08 14.06 0.55
C ASN A 172 4.48 13.28 1.73
N LEU A 173 5.15 12.19 2.17
CA LEU A 173 4.73 11.45 3.35
C LEU A 173 5.19 12.13 4.63
N ASP A 174 4.25 12.41 5.53
CA ASP A 174 4.54 12.98 6.85
C ASP A 174 5.09 11.93 7.80
N VAL A 175 4.59 10.69 7.73
CA VAL A 175 4.96 9.61 8.63
C VAL A 175 5.14 8.31 7.87
N VAL A 176 6.30 7.68 8.05
CA VAL A 176 6.64 6.36 7.50
C VAL A 176 7.04 5.43 8.63
N LEU A 177 6.41 4.26 8.70
CA LEU A 177 6.75 3.19 9.64
C LEU A 177 7.49 2.07 8.92
N LEU A 178 8.74 1.87 9.27
CA LEU A 178 9.58 0.80 8.75
C LEU A 178 10.12 -0.06 9.89
N GLY A 179 10.28 -1.37 9.62
CA GLY A 179 11.03 -2.25 10.51
C GLY A 179 12.53 -2.12 10.23
N ALA A 180 13.33 -2.06 11.29
CA ALA A 180 14.79 -2.11 11.20
C ALA A 180 15.35 -3.17 12.15
N THR A 181 16.38 -3.89 11.71
CA THR A 181 17.11 -4.85 12.55
C THR A 181 18.13 -4.14 13.42
N GLN A 182 18.73 -3.09 12.89
CA GLN A 182 19.77 -2.30 13.56
C GLN A 182 19.68 -0.86 13.06
N VAL A 183 19.95 0.05 13.96
CA VAL A 183 20.06 1.49 13.67
C VAL A 183 21.42 1.95 14.24
N ASP A 184 22.22 2.64 13.45
CA ASP A 184 23.53 3.22 13.78
C ASP A 184 23.41 4.73 14.05
#